data_8faf5083959fbe34ff54819527b71261
#
_entry.id   8faf5083959fbe34ff54819527b71261
#
_cell.length_a   1.000
_cell.length_b   1.000
_cell.length_c   1.000
_cell.angle_alpha   90.00
_cell.angle_beta   90.00
_cell.angle_gamma   90.00
#
_symmetry.space_group_name_H-M   'P 1'
#
loop_
_entity.id
_entity.type
_entity.pdbx_description
1 polymer ?
#
loop_
_entity_poly.entity_id
_entity_poly.type
_entity_poly.pdbx_seq_one_letter_code
_entity_poly.pdbx_strand_id
1 'polypeptide(L)' 'QGASIGANATILPGVTIGEQAMVGAGAVVVSDVPDRAVVVGNPAKVIRYLSE' A
#
# COMPACT_ATOMS: atom_id res chain seq x y z
N GLN A 1 -10.86 4.37 -1.15
CA GLN A 1 -11.36 4.66 -2.50
C GLN A 1 -10.24 5.20 -3.37
N GLY A 2 -10.05 4.64 -4.54
CA GLY A 2 -8.99 5.10 -5.43
C GLY A 2 -7.62 4.53 -5.17
N ALA A 3 -7.49 3.60 -4.23
CA ALA A 3 -6.22 2.93 -4.01
C ALA A 3 -5.93 1.98 -5.16
N SER A 4 -4.64 1.79 -5.45
CA SER A 4 -4.18 0.87 -6.48
C SER A 4 -3.38 -0.25 -5.82
N ILE A 5 -3.71 -1.47 -6.17
CA ILE A 5 -3.06 -2.65 -5.58
C ILE A 5 -2.39 -3.41 -6.71
N GLY A 6 -1.08 -3.59 -6.61
CA GLY A 6 -0.34 -4.32 -7.63
C GLY A 6 -0.62 -5.81 -7.60
N ALA A 7 -0.23 -6.50 -8.68
CA ALA A 7 -0.44 -7.94 -8.82
C ALA A 7 0.30 -8.69 -7.72
N ASN A 8 -0.33 -9.73 -7.20
CA ASN A 8 0.24 -10.60 -6.17
C ASN A 8 0.54 -9.90 -4.85
N ALA A 9 0.02 -8.69 -4.65
CA ALA A 9 0.15 -8.04 -3.35
C ALA A 9 -0.71 -8.77 -2.33
N THR A 10 -0.22 -8.84 -1.11
CA THR A 10 -0.93 -9.47 -0.01
C THR A 10 -1.21 -8.44 1.06
N ILE A 11 -2.47 -8.30 1.45
CA ILE A 11 -2.88 -7.37 2.49
C ILE A 11 -3.43 -8.19 3.64
N LEU A 12 -2.81 -8.07 4.79
CA LEU A 12 -3.21 -8.87 5.93
C LEU A 12 -4.56 -8.41 6.46
N PRO A 13 -5.32 -9.31 7.11
CA PRO A 13 -6.61 -8.92 7.69
C PRO A 13 -6.45 -7.79 8.69
N GLY A 14 -7.42 -6.88 8.70
CA GLY A 14 -7.41 -5.76 9.62
C GLY A 14 -6.61 -4.57 9.19
N VAL A 15 -5.91 -4.66 8.05
CA VAL A 15 -5.12 -3.54 7.54
C VAL A 15 -6.02 -2.59 6.76
N THR A 16 -5.87 -1.29 7.00
CA THR A 16 -6.61 -0.26 6.27
C THR A 16 -5.68 0.37 5.24
N ILE A 17 -6.14 0.45 4.01
CA ILE A 17 -5.40 1.11 2.93
C ILE A 17 -6.01 2.47 2.72
N GLY A 18 -5.21 3.52 2.87
CA GLY A 18 -5.68 4.89 2.72
C GLY A 18 -6.08 5.22 1.29
N GLU A 19 -6.73 6.38 1.13
CA GLU A 19 -7.20 6.79 -0.18
C GLU A 19 -6.03 7.13 -1.08
N GLN A 20 -6.14 6.72 -2.34
CA GLN A 20 -5.13 7.01 -3.37
C GLN A 20 -3.76 6.44 -3.02
N ALA A 21 -3.71 5.50 -2.08
CA ALA A 21 -2.47 4.80 -1.78
C ALA A 21 -2.13 3.85 -2.93
N MET A 22 -0.85 3.53 -3.08
CA MET A 22 -0.41 2.57 -4.08
C MET A 22 0.37 1.47 -3.39
N VAL A 23 0.00 0.23 -3.68
CA VAL A 23 0.68 -0.94 -3.14
C VAL A 23 1.39 -1.62 -4.32
N GLY A 24 2.71 -1.73 -4.23
CA GLY A 24 3.49 -2.31 -5.31
C GLY A 24 3.22 -3.79 -5.50
N ALA A 25 3.51 -4.28 -6.70
CA ALA A 25 3.32 -5.70 -7.01
C ALA A 25 4.16 -6.55 -6.06
N GLY A 26 3.57 -7.61 -5.55
CA GLY A 26 4.26 -8.53 -4.65
C GLY A 26 4.48 -8.01 -3.24
N ALA A 27 4.01 -6.83 -2.92
CA ALA A 27 4.17 -6.27 -1.57
C ALA A 27 3.33 -7.06 -0.57
N VAL A 28 3.84 -7.15 0.66
CA VAL A 28 3.10 -7.78 1.75
C VAL A 28 2.83 -6.71 2.79
N VAL A 29 1.58 -6.25 2.84
CA VAL A 29 1.18 -5.13 3.70
C VAL A 29 0.75 -5.67 5.05
N VAL A 30 1.51 -5.33 6.09
CA VAL A 30 1.28 -5.87 7.43
C VAL A 30 0.77 -4.80 8.41
N SER A 31 0.69 -3.55 7.98
CA SER A 31 0.15 -2.47 8.81
C SER A 31 -0.55 -1.46 7.93
N ASP A 32 -1.32 -0.57 8.55
CA ASP A 32 -2.13 0.40 7.82
C ASP A 32 -1.27 1.24 6.89
N VAL A 33 -1.83 1.57 5.73
CA VAL A 33 -1.16 2.40 4.72
C VAL A 33 -1.82 3.77 4.73
N PRO A 34 -1.04 4.84 4.98
CA PRO A 34 -1.61 6.20 4.97
C PRO A 34 -2.10 6.60 3.60
N ASP A 35 -2.92 7.66 3.56
CA ASP A 35 -3.41 8.20 2.31
C ASP A 35 -2.25 8.60 1.42
N ARG A 36 -2.35 8.29 0.15
CA ARG A 36 -1.38 8.65 -0.89
C ARG A 36 0.02 8.07 -0.69
N ALA A 37 0.16 7.14 0.24
CA ALA A 37 1.46 6.49 0.43
C ALA A 37 1.70 5.46 -0.65
N VAL A 38 2.95 5.33 -1.05
CA VAL A 38 3.38 4.26 -1.97
C VAL A 38 4.19 3.28 -1.16
N VAL A 39 3.73 2.04 -1.07
CA VAL A 39 4.39 1.00 -0.29
C VAL A 39 4.81 -0.14 -1.19
N VAL A 40 5.98 -0.69 -0.92
CA VAL A 40 6.52 -1.81 -1.70
C VAL A 40 7.28 -2.74 -0.76
N GLY A 41 7.45 -3.96 -1.21
CA GLY A 41 8.33 -4.91 -0.55
C GLY A 41 7.63 -5.82 0.43
N ASN A 42 8.43 -6.66 1.08
CA ASN A 42 7.98 -7.63 2.07
C ASN A 42 8.91 -7.58 3.27
N PRO A 43 8.48 -7.03 4.41
CA PRO A 43 7.20 -6.33 4.60
C PRO A 43 7.16 -5.01 3.84
N ALA A 44 5.97 -4.58 3.46
CA ALA A 44 5.83 -3.36 2.68
C ALA A 44 6.23 -2.14 3.51
N LYS A 45 6.94 -1.23 2.87
CA LYS A 45 7.39 0.01 3.50
C LYS A 45 7.00 1.19 2.64
N VAL A 46 6.69 2.31 3.27
CA VAL A 46 6.39 3.54 2.55
C VAL A 46 7.69 4.05 1.94
N ILE A 47 7.70 4.20 0.61
CA ILE A 47 8.88 4.72 -0.08
C ILE A 47 8.69 6.18 -0.48
N ARG A 48 7.46 6.63 -0.59
CA ARG A 48 7.16 8.03 -0.88
C ARG A 48 5.67 8.26 -0.76
N TYR A 49 5.25 9.50 -0.87
CA TYR A 49 3.85 9.89 -0.92
C TYR A 49 3.58 10.55 -2.27
N LEU A 50 2.38 10.31 -2.79
CA LEU A 50 1.97 10.95 -4.04
C LEU A 50 1.74 12.44 -3.79
N SER A 51 2.16 13.28 -4.73
CA SER A 51 1.85 14.70 -4.64
C SER A 51 0.54 15.01 -5.33
N GLU A 52 -0.03 16.12 -4.94
CA GLU A 52 -1.25 16.62 -5.53
C GLU A 52 -1.03 16.99 -6.99
#